data_9bb59bc3a566cd23ccd28f66efdf2021
#
_entry.id   9bb59bc3a566cd23ccd28f66efdf2021
#
_cell.length_a   1.000
_cell.length_b   1.000
_cell.length_c   1.000
_cell.angle_alpha   90.00
_cell.angle_beta   90.00
_cell.angle_gamma   90.00
#
_symmetry.space_group_name_H-M   'P 1'
#
loop_
_entity.id
_entity.type
_entity.pdbx_description
1 polymer ?
#
loop_
_entity_poly.entity_id
_entity_poly.type
_entity_poly.pdbx_seq_one_letter_code
_entity_poly.pdbx_strand_id
1 'polypeptide(L)'
;KYKEDFGQQINEGDITEWGLSKPLTHFEKEQDFWDWARNINGNTIFRHLEVYEDAIETMKSLSVDGHEIVIISSKPWWTISDTYQWIGEKKIPSKEVHFRDDKWRIDCDIYLDDAPGQLENYIENKPDKVIVRFVRLYNKPLEGVIDVQNWKEFYSLVNSMS
;
A
#
# COMPACT_ATOMS: atom_id res chain seq x y z
N LYS A 1 -17.53 1.44 -4.32
CA LYS A 1 -18.06 2.78 -4.62
C LYS A 1 -18.19 3.03 -6.14
N TYR A 2 -17.15 2.72 -6.93
CA TYR A 2 -17.18 2.88 -8.38
C TYR A 2 -18.39 2.18 -9.04
N LYS A 3 -18.70 0.95 -8.60
CA LYS A 3 -19.89 0.22 -9.04
C LYS A 3 -21.21 0.94 -8.70
N GLU A 4 -21.30 1.54 -7.53
CA GLU A 4 -22.50 2.28 -7.11
C GLU A 4 -22.73 3.52 -7.95
N ASP A 5 -21.66 4.24 -8.29
CA ASP A 5 -21.74 5.51 -9.01
C ASP A 5 -21.89 5.31 -10.52
N PHE A 6 -21.25 4.27 -11.08
CA PHE A 6 -21.15 4.07 -12.55
C PHE A 6 -21.65 2.71 -13.05
N GLY A 7 -22.11 1.83 -12.16
CA GLY A 7 -22.66 0.53 -12.53
C GLY A 7 -21.63 -0.53 -12.94
N GLN A 8 -20.33 -0.17 -13.03
CA GLN A 8 -19.26 -1.07 -13.44
C GLN A 8 -18.55 -1.65 -12.23
N GLN A 9 -18.45 -2.97 -12.15
CA GLN A 9 -17.65 -3.67 -11.14
C GLN A 9 -16.19 -3.76 -11.62
N ILE A 10 -15.25 -3.36 -10.75
CA ILE A 10 -13.81 -3.63 -10.90
C ILE A 10 -13.44 -4.61 -9.79
N ASN A 11 -12.83 -5.74 -10.17
CA ASN A 11 -12.37 -6.75 -9.23
C ASN A 11 -10.84 -6.69 -9.13
N GLU A 12 -10.27 -7.23 -8.05
CA GLU A 12 -8.82 -7.28 -7.88
C GLU A 12 -8.12 -8.02 -9.04
N GLY A 13 -8.74 -9.07 -9.57
CA GLY A 13 -8.24 -9.82 -10.73
C GLY A 13 -8.17 -9.04 -12.04
N ASP A 14 -8.84 -7.89 -12.13
CA ASP A 14 -8.81 -7.02 -13.31
C ASP A 14 -7.59 -6.09 -13.31
N ILE A 15 -6.90 -5.97 -12.16
CA ILE A 15 -5.77 -5.06 -11.95
C ILE A 15 -4.47 -5.76 -12.34
N THR A 16 -4.11 -5.73 -13.61
CA THR A 16 -2.94 -6.42 -14.16
C THR A 16 -1.77 -5.49 -14.45
N GLU A 17 -1.96 -4.18 -14.33
CA GLU A 17 -0.94 -3.15 -14.57
C GLU A 17 -0.95 -2.12 -13.45
N TRP A 18 0.21 -1.53 -13.18
CA TRP A 18 0.33 -0.41 -12.26
C TRP A 18 -0.27 0.86 -12.89
N GLY A 19 -1.16 1.52 -12.16
CA GLY A 19 -1.85 2.72 -12.63
C GLY A 19 -3.31 2.44 -13.03
N LEU A 20 -4.20 2.65 -12.09
CA LEU A 20 -5.61 2.22 -12.12
C LEU A 20 -6.52 2.97 -13.08
N SER A 21 -6.14 4.18 -13.51
CA SER A 21 -7.14 5.09 -14.09
C SER A 21 -7.59 4.74 -15.50
N LYS A 22 -6.67 4.33 -16.37
CA LYS A 22 -7.00 4.14 -17.79
C LYS A 22 -7.57 2.78 -18.18
N PRO A 23 -7.03 1.63 -17.74
CA PRO A 23 -7.52 0.35 -18.25
C PRO A 23 -8.82 -0.11 -17.60
N LEU A 24 -9.16 0.39 -16.42
CA LEU A 24 -10.23 -0.20 -15.59
C LEU A 24 -11.44 0.70 -15.40
N THR A 25 -11.33 1.99 -15.70
CA THR A 25 -12.42 2.93 -15.49
C THR A 25 -12.93 3.52 -16.81
N HIS A 26 -14.13 4.08 -16.79
CA HIS A 26 -14.70 4.80 -17.94
C HIS A 26 -14.07 6.18 -18.17
N PHE A 27 -13.18 6.62 -17.26
CA PHE A 27 -12.55 7.93 -17.37
C PHE A 27 -11.50 7.95 -18.49
N GLU A 28 -11.65 8.82 -19.46
CA GLU A 28 -10.67 9.01 -20.54
C GLU A 28 -9.42 9.72 -20.05
N LYS A 29 -9.57 10.59 -19.04
CA LYS A 29 -8.48 11.36 -18.44
C LYS A 29 -8.27 10.94 -16.99
N GLU A 30 -7.01 10.79 -16.63
CA GLU A 30 -6.63 10.50 -15.25
C GLU A 30 -7.11 11.58 -14.27
N GLN A 31 -7.12 12.85 -14.71
CA GLN A 31 -7.60 13.95 -13.89
C GLN A 31 -9.07 13.78 -13.50
N ASP A 32 -9.93 13.34 -14.42
CA ASP A 32 -11.36 13.15 -14.15
C ASP A 32 -11.57 12.03 -13.08
N PHE A 33 -10.75 10.98 -13.14
CA PHE A 33 -10.74 9.95 -12.10
C PHE A 33 -10.35 10.54 -10.74
N TRP A 34 -9.29 11.34 -10.68
CA TRP A 34 -8.84 11.93 -9.42
C TRP A 34 -9.82 12.99 -8.89
N ASP A 35 -10.50 13.72 -9.76
CA ASP A 35 -11.52 14.69 -9.36
C ASP A 35 -12.74 13.99 -8.72
N TRP A 36 -13.16 12.86 -9.28
CA TRP A 36 -14.15 11.98 -8.64
C TRP A 36 -13.62 11.41 -7.32
N ALA A 37 -12.41 10.88 -7.31
CA ALA A 37 -11.82 10.23 -6.14
C ALA A 37 -11.59 11.15 -4.94
N ARG A 38 -11.53 12.46 -5.17
CA ARG A 38 -11.36 13.47 -4.11
C ARG A 38 -12.60 13.67 -3.24
N ASN A 39 -13.78 13.41 -3.76
CA ASN A 39 -15.02 13.67 -3.02
C ASN A 39 -16.05 12.56 -3.25
N ILE A 40 -15.93 11.52 -2.47
CA ILE A 40 -16.88 10.43 -2.42
C ILE A 40 -17.65 10.54 -1.09
N ASN A 41 -18.87 11.09 -1.15
CA ASN A 41 -19.71 11.32 0.02
C ASN A 41 -19.01 12.17 1.11
N GLY A 42 -18.30 13.21 0.70
CA GLY A 42 -17.61 14.14 1.62
C GLY A 42 -16.22 13.71 2.06
N ASN A 43 -15.72 12.56 1.62
CA ASN A 43 -14.37 12.05 1.89
C ASN A 43 -13.65 11.68 0.60
N THR A 44 -12.35 11.48 0.67
CA THR A 44 -11.59 10.94 -0.46
C THR A 44 -11.79 9.43 -0.60
N ILE A 45 -11.49 8.87 -1.77
CA ILE A 45 -11.53 7.41 -2.02
C ILE A 45 -10.73 6.62 -0.96
N PHE A 46 -9.67 7.20 -0.43
CA PHE A 46 -8.79 6.55 0.55
C PHE A 46 -9.44 6.34 1.91
N ARG A 47 -10.52 7.05 2.20
CA ARG A 47 -11.32 6.84 3.41
C ARG A 47 -12.17 5.56 3.34
N HIS A 48 -12.47 5.11 2.14
CA HIS A 48 -13.35 3.97 1.85
C HIS A 48 -12.57 2.68 1.55
N LEU A 49 -11.25 2.65 1.74
CA LEU A 49 -10.46 1.45 1.51
C LEU A 49 -10.79 0.36 2.53
N GLU A 50 -10.93 -0.84 2.03
CA GLU A 50 -10.98 -2.05 2.84
C GLU A 50 -9.57 -2.48 3.24
N VAL A 51 -9.47 -3.24 4.31
CA VAL A 51 -8.21 -3.79 4.79
C VAL A 51 -8.04 -5.19 4.22
N TYR A 52 -6.85 -5.51 3.78
CA TYR A 52 -6.52 -6.88 3.39
C TYR A 52 -6.66 -7.84 4.56
N GLU A 53 -7.07 -9.06 4.26
CA GLU A 53 -7.18 -10.15 5.25
C GLU A 53 -5.86 -10.29 6.02
N ASP A 54 -5.98 -10.50 7.33
CA ASP A 54 -4.87 -10.65 8.29
C ASP A 54 -3.91 -9.43 8.43
N ALA A 55 -4.07 -8.35 7.65
CA ALA A 55 -3.13 -7.23 7.67
C ALA A 55 -2.98 -6.57 9.05
N ILE A 56 -4.09 -6.20 9.68
CA ILE A 56 -4.07 -5.51 10.98
C ILE A 56 -3.59 -6.45 12.07
N GLU A 57 -4.03 -7.71 12.04
CA GLU A 57 -3.64 -8.72 13.03
C GLU A 57 -2.14 -9.00 12.96
N THR A 58 -1.59 -9.13 11.76
CA THR A 58 -0.15 -9.26 11.54
C THR A 58 0.63 -8.07 12.07
N MET A 59 0.23 -6.85 11.73
CA MET A 59 0.91 -5.65 12.24
C MET A 59 0.84 -5.55 13.77
N LYS A 60 -0.27 -5.92 14.39
CA LYS A 60 -0.39 -5.97 15.85
C LYS A 60 0.54 -7.02 16.46
N SER A 61 0.60 -8.22 15.88
CA SER A 61 1.48 -9.28 16.35
C SER A 61 2.95 -8.85 16.26
N LEU A 62 3.39 -8.30 15.12
CA LEU A 62 4.73 -7.75 14.97
C LEU A 62 5.03 -6.66 16.00
N SER A 63 4.08 -5.77 16.29
CA SER A 63 4.24 -4.73 17.30
C SER A 63 4.37 -5.31 18.72
N VAL A 64 3.63 -6.38 19.04
CA VAL A 64 3.75 -7.10 20.31
C VAL A 64 5.09 -7.82 20.43
N ASP A 65 5.59 -8.35 19.31
CA ASP A 65 6.90 -9.01 19.23
C ASP A 65 8.09 -8.02 19.30
N GLY A 66 7.80 -6.72 19.40
CA GLY A 66 8.79 -5.66 19.61
C GLY A 66 9.23 -4.93 18.35
N HIS A 67 8.62 -5.20 17.20
CA HIS A 67 8.90 -4.49 15.96
C HIS A 67 8.19 -3.13 15.92
N GLU A 68 8.87 -2.13 15.41
CA GLU A 68 8.29 -0.80 15.17
C GLU A 68 7.67 -0.73 13.77
N ILE A 69 6.39 -0.43 13.71
CA ILE A 69 5.67 -0.29 12.44
C ILE A 69 5.72 1.15 11.96
N VAL A 70 6.28 1.37 10.78
CA VAL A 70 6.34 2.67 10.10
C VAL A 70 5.51 2.60 8.82
N ILE A 71 4.57 3.52 8.67
CA ILE A 71 3.75 3.64 7.46
C ILE A 71 4.34 4.72 6.56
N ILE A 72 4.67 4.36 5.32
CA ILE A 72 5.19 5.30 4.34
C ILE A 72 4.31 5.25 3.09
N SER A 73 3.76 6.39 2.68
CA SER A 73 2.82 6.47 1.58
C SER A 73 3.14 7.60 0.62
N SER A 74 3.05 7.36 -0.68
CA SER A 74 3.18 8.36 -1.75
C SER A 74 1.84 8.98 -2.17
N LYS A 75 0.83 8.89 -1.32
CA LYS A 75 -0.49 9.47 -1.60
C LYS A 75 -0.44 11.00 -1.72
N PRO A 76 -1.25 11.60 -2.60
CA PRO A 76 -1.34 13.06 -2.75
C PRO A 76 -1.70 13.77 -1.43
N TRP A 77 -1.24 15.01 -1.26
CA TRP A 77 -1.43 15.79 -0.04
C TRP A 77 -2.90 15.94 0.41
N TRP A 78 -3.83 16.00 -0.54
CA TRP A 78 -5.27 16.14 -0.26
C TRP A 78 -5.90 14.87 0.35
N THR A 79 -5.18 13.75 0.42
CA THR A 79 -5.63 12.50 1.02
C THR A 79 -5.16 12.32 2.47
N ILE A 80 -4.25 13.17 2.94
CA ILE A 80 -3.53 12.98 4.21
C ILE A 80 -4.51 12.90 5.39
N SER A 81 -5.46 13.82 5.48
CA SER A 81 -6.44 13.84 6.58
C SER A 81 -7.23 12.54 6.65
N ASP A 82 -7.78 12.10 5.52
CA ASP A 82 -8.57 10.87 5.45
C ASP A 82 -7.73 9.62 5.71
N THR A 83 -6.46 9.64 5.29
CA THR A 83 -5.53 8.54 5.56
C THR A 83 -5.24 8.42 7.06
N TYR A 84 -4.99 9.52 7.77
CA TYR A 84 -4.82 9.50 9.22
C TYR A 84 -6.07 9.00 9.95
N GLN A 85 -7.25 9.48 9.54
CA GLN A 85 -8.52 9.02 10.11
C GLN A 85 -8.71 7.51 9.88
N TRP A 86 -8.43 7.04 8.66
CA TRP A 86 -8.52 5.62 8.31
C TRP A 86 -7.56 4.76 9.15
N ILE A 87 -6.29 5.17 9.30
CA ILE A 87 -5.30 4.49 10.14
C ILE A 87 -5.80 4.41 11.59
N GLY A 88 -6.31 5.51 12.14
CA GLY A 88 -6.83 5.56 13.51
C GLY A 88 -8.05 4.68 13.73
N GLU A 89 -9.02 4.71 12.82
CA GLU A 89 -10.24 3.87 12.91
C GLU A 89 -9.95 2.38 12.76
N LYS A 90 -9.00 2.02 11.89
CA LYS A 90 -8.54 0.64 11.74
C LYS A 90 -7.61 0.20 12.87
N LYS A 91 -7.20 1.12 13.76
CA LYS A 91 -6.30 0.85 14.89
C LYS A 91 -4.99 0.19 14.45
N ILE A 92 -4.42 0.70 13.35
CA ILE A 92 -3.15 0.22 12.84
C ILE A 92 -2.04 0.66 13.81
N PRO A 93 -1.21 -0.25 14.36
CA PRO A 93 -0.17 0.07 15.32
C PRO A 93 1.03 0.70 14.60
N SER A 94 0.96 1.99 14.29
CA SER A 94 2.05 2.71 13.63
C SER A 94 2.75 3.63 14.62
N LYS A 95 4.08 3.54 14.70
CA LYS A 95 4.91 4.49 15.46
C LYS A 95 5.04 5.81 14.71
N GLU A 96 5.22 5.72 13.39
CA GLU A 96 5.39 6.87 12.51
C GLU A 96 4.55 6.71 11.23
N VAL A 97 4.11 7.84 10.68
CA VAL A 97 3.40 7.88 9.38
C VAL A 97 4.01 8.98 8.52
N HIS A 98 4.53 8.63 7.36
CA HIS A 98 5.17 9.53 6.42
C HIS A 98 4.43 9.59 5.08
N PHE A 99 4.33 10.79 4.51
CA PHE A 99 3.78 11.01 3.17
C PHE A 99 4.86 11.59 2.27
N ARG A 100 5.40 10.76 1.36
CA ARG A 100 6.48 11.13 0.47
C ARG A 100 6.67 10.14 -0.68
N ASP A 101 7.19 10.61 -1.79
CA ASP A 101 7.47 9.77 -2.97
C ASP A 101 8.80 9.02 -2.82
N ASP A 102 9.81 9.64 -2.22
CA ASP A 102 11.11 9.07 -1.94
C ASP A 102 11.11 8.27 -0.62
N LYS A 103 10.27 7.21 -0.56
CA LYS A 103 10.02 6.39 0.63
C LYS A 103 11.32 5.81 1.22
N TRP A 104 12.30 5.49 0.40
CA TRP A 104 13.60 4.95 0.80
C TRP A 104 14.40 5.84 1.75
N ARG A 105 14.08 7.15 1.84
CA ARG A 105 14.73 8.07 2.79
C ARG A 105 14.33 7.86 4.25
N ILE A 106 13.24 7.17 4.51
CA ILE A 106 12.89 6.73 5.86
C ILE A 106 13.64 5.42 6.11
N ASP A 107 14.49 5.39 7.14
CA ASP A 107 15.32 4.23 7.42
C ASP A 107 14.52 3.16 8.16
N CYS A 108 14.42 1.99 7.55
CA CYS A 108 13.79 0.80 8.09
C CYS A 108 14.70 -0.40 7.86
N ASP A 109 14.56 -1.44 8.66
CA ASP A 109 15.31 -2.69 8.46
C ASP A 109 14.68 -3.56 7.39
N ILE A 110 13.34 -3.51 7.28
CA ILE A 110 12.55 -4.25 6.31
C ILE A 110 11.59 -3.29 5.63
N TYR A 111 11.56 -3.33 4.29
CA TYR A 111 10.60 -2.59 3.47
C TYR A 111 9.62 -3.57 2.83
N LEU A 112 8.33 -3.39 3.03
CA LEU A 112 7.26 -4.12 2.36
C LEU A 112 6.49 -3.18 1.44
N ASP A 113 6.48 -3.46 0.15
CA ASP A 113 5.75 -2.65 -0.84
C ASP A 113 5.22 -3.54 -1.98
N ASP A 114 4.25 -3.03 -2.72
CA ASP A 114 3.69 -3.67 -3.91
C ASP A 114 3.94 -2.84 -5.19
N ALA A 115 4.37 -1.59 -5.04
CA ALA A 115 4.61 -0.67 -6.14
C ALA A 115 5.95 -0.95 -6.85
N PRO A 116 5.96 -1.31 -8.16
CA PRO A 116 7.20 -1.65 -8.86
C PRO A 116 8.30 -0.61 -8.73
N GLY A 117 7.97 0.68 -8.99
CA GLY A 117 8.96 1.75 -8.91
C GLY A 117 9.49 2.02 -7.49
N GLN A 118 8.73 1.70 -6.44
CA GLN A 118 9.23 1.81 -5.06
C GLN A 118 10.19 0.66 -4.73
N LEU A 119 9.88 -0.55 -5.17
CA LEU A 119 10.76 -1.71 -5.00
C LEU A 119 12.12 -1.47 -5.69
N GLU A 120 12.12 -0.95 -6.91
CA GLU A 120 13.34 -0.57 -7.64
C GLU A 120 14.13 0.50 -6.89
N ASN A 121 13.46 1.53 -6.36
CA ASN A 121 14.09 2.59 -5.55
C ASN A 121 14.72 2.04 -4.26
N TYR A 122 14.08 1.07 -3.60
CA TYR A 122 14.67 0.44 -2.41
C TYR A 122 15.91 -0.37 -2.77
N ILE A 123 15.89 -1.16 -3.84
CA ILE A 123 17.06 -1.92 -4.31
C ILE A 123 18.25 -0.97 -4.56
N GLU A 124 18.01 0.13 -5.24
CA GLU A 124 19.05 1.09 -5.59
C GLU A 124 19.63 1.82 -4.39
N ASN A 125 18.78 2.25 -3.44
CA ASN A 125 19.17 3.17 -2.38
C ASN A 125 19.36 2.50 -1.00
N LYS A 126 18.94 1.26 -0.84
CA LYS A 126 18.99 0.48 0.41
C LYS A 126 19.43 -0.98 0.17
N PRO A 127 20.59 -1.19 -0.51
CA PRO A 127 21.03 -2.54 -0.92
C PRO A 127 21.31 -3.49 0.25
N ASP A 128 21.55 -2.95 1.45
CA ASP A 128 21.86 -3.71 2.69
C ASP A 128 20.61 -4.02 3.53
N LYS A 129 19.44 -3.57 3.09
CA LYS A 129 18.18 -3.78 3.81
C LYS A 129 17.38 -4.92 3.19
N VAL A 130 16.46 -5.45 3.97
CA VAL A 130 15.52 -6.47 3.48
C VAL A 130 14.39 -5.81 2.71
N ILE A 131 14.26 -6.16 1.45
CA ILE A 131 13.21 -5.64 0.57
C ILE A 131 12.24 -6.78 0.28
N VAL A 132 10.98 -6.55 0.57
CA VAL A 132 9.93 -7.55 0.43
C VAL A 132 8.87 -7.02 -0.54
N ARG A 133 8.57 -7.83 -1.58
CA ARG A 133 7.47 -7.55 -2.50
C ARG A 133 6.20 -8.25 -2.03
N PHE A 134 5.16 -7.48 -1.82
CA PHE A 134 3.83 -8.05 -1.71
C PHE A 134 3.34 -8.39 -3.11
N VAL A 135 3.25 -9.69 -3.43
CA VAL A 135 2.94 -10.15 -4.79
C VAL A 135 1.54 -9.73 -5.21
N ARG A 136 1.46 -9.09 -6.37
CA ARG A 136 0.23 -8.67 -7.04
C ARG A 136 0.31 -8.99 -8.53
N LEU A 137 -0.82 -9.03 -9.23
CA LEU A 137 -0.86 -9.31 -10.66
C LEU A 137 -0.11 -8.27 -11.51
N TYR A 138 -0.01 -7.04 -11.00
CA TYR A 138 0.64 -5.91 -11.69
C TYR A 138 2.12 -5.75 -11.39
N ASN A 139 2.69 -6.51 -10.47
CA ASN A 139 4.11 -6.43 -10.17
C ASN A 139 4.86 -7.73 -10.52
N LYS A 140 6.11 -7.60 -10.93
CA LYS A 140 6.94 -8.73 -11.35
C LYS A 140 8.04 -9.01 -10.33
N PRO A 141 8.56 -10.26 -10.27
CA PRO A 141 9.74 -10.58 -9.46
C PRO A 141 10.93 -9.68 -9.80
N LEU A 142 11.69 -9.30 -8.78
CA LEU A 142 12.91 -8.50 -8.91
C LEU A 142 14.05 -9.21 -8.19
N GLU A 143 15.24 -9.16 -8.77
CA GLU A 143 16.44 -9.73 -8.15
C GLU A 143 16.75 -9.04 -6.81
N GLY A 144 17.09 -9.81 -5.79
CA GLY A 144 17.38 -9.30 -4.44
C GLY A 144 16.13 -8.95 -3.60
N VAL A 145 14.93 -9.21 -4.10
CA VAL A 145 13.67 -8.97 -3.39
C VAL A 145 13.02 -10.28 -2.99
N ILE A 146 12.53 -10.34 -1.76
CA ILE A 146 11.81 -11.51 -1.24
C ILE A 146 10.31 -11.35 -1.51
N ASP A 147 9.69 -12.40 -2.04
CA ASP A 147 8.27 -12.41 -2.35
C ASP A 147 7.44 -12.94 -1.19
N VAL A 148 6.32 -12.26 -0.90
CA VAL A 148 5.27 -12.76 -0.02
C VAL A 148 3.91 -12.63 -0.70
N GLN A 149 3.06 -13.65 -0.54
CA GLN A 149 1.72 -13.68 -1.14
C GLN A 149 0.65 -13.06 -0.23
N ASN A 150 0.88 -13.08 1.08
CA ASN A 150 -0.08 -12.68 2.08
C ASN A 150 0.63 -12.23 3.38
N TRP A 151 -0.15 -11.68 4.29
CA TRP A 151 0.35 -11.14 5.55
C TRP A 151 0.91 -12.21 6.50
N LYS A 152 0.43 -13.46 6.43
CA LYS A 152 0.97 -14.57 7.25
C LYS A 152 2.36 -14.97 6.81
N GLU A 153 2.59 -15.00 5.50
CA GLU A 153 3.94 -15.24 4.96
C GLU A 153 4.90 -14.11 5.36
N PHE A 154 4.45 -12.85 5.31
CA PHE A 154 5.25 -11.72 5.77
C PHE A 154 5.60 -11.83 7.26
N TYR A 155 4.63 -12.17 8.13
CA TYR A 155 4.87 -12.40 9.55
C TYR A 155 5.92 -13.51 9.78
N SER A 156 5.76 -14.63 9.07
CA SER A 156 6.70 -15.77 9.18
C SER A 156 8.11 -15.38 8.71
N LEU A 157 8.21 -14.58 7.65
CA LEU A 157 9.48 -14.07 7.14
C LEU A 157 10.19 -13.21 8.18
N VAL A 158 9.50 -12.21 8.75
CA VAL A 158 10.08 -11.32 9.76
C VAL A 158 10.59 -12.11 10.98
N ASN A 159 9.78 -13.04 11.50
CA ASN A 159 10.17 -13.88 12.65
C ASN A 159 11.33 -14.83 12.36
N SER A 160 11.57 -15.17 11.11
CA SER A 160 12.73 -15.99 10.72
C SER A 160 14.06 -15.24 10.73
N MET A 161 13.99 -13.89 10.78
CA MET A 161 15.15 -12.99 10.76
C MET A 161 15.51 -12.45 12.15
N SER A 162 14.68 -12.72 13.15
CA SER A 162 14.80 -12.21 14.53
C SER A 162 15.70 -13.09 15.40
#